data_171b0c5c8b65b179d5a867025531f93a
#
_entry.id   171b0c5c8b65b179d5a867025531f93a
#
_cell.length_a   1.000
_cell.length_b   1.000
_cell.length_c   1.000
_cell.angle_alpha   90.00
_cell.angle_beta   90.00
_cell.angle_gamma   90.00
#
_symmetry.space_group_name_H-M   'P 1'
#
loop_
_entity.id
_entity.type
_entity.pdbx_description
1 polymer ?
#
loop_
_entity_poly.entity_id
_entity_poly.type
_entity_poly.pdbx_seq_one_letter_code
_entity_poly.pdbx_strand_id
1 'polypeptide(L)'
;SILTSKLYLCPLFLFKMLQKEVQLAVEKGEMLPLMEEFYTIQGEGYHTGTAAYFIRIGGCDVGCHWCDVKESWNAELHPPTNTDVIVANAKKYADTVVVTGGEPLTWDMTLLTSKLKSQNLKVHIETSGAYEVSGTWDWFCLSPKKNKLPVQSAYDIANELKVIIYNKHDFIFAEEQAAKVNPNAILFLQPEWSKKEEMTPLIVDYVMNNPKWRVSLQTHKYLNIP
;
A
#
# COMPACT_ATOMS: atom_id res chain seq x y z
N SER A 1 60.94 -9.63 1.84
CA SER A 1 59.80 -9.88 0.96
C SER A 1 58.55 -10.13 1.77
N ILE A 2 57.67 -9.17 1.77
CA ILE A 2 56.38 -9.27 2.46
C ILE A 2 55.43 -9.89 1.47
N LEU A 3 55.06 -11.16 1.64
CA LEU A 3 54.00 -11.84 0.90
C LEU A 3 52.67 -11.28 1.38
N THR A 4 52.07 -10.39 0.60
CA THR A 4 50.65 -10.02 0.70
C THR A 4 49.82 -11.17 0.17
N SER A 5 49.35 -12.04 1.03
CA SER A 5 48.33 -13.03 0.69
C SER A 5 47.01 -12.32 0.38
N LYS A 6 46.72 -12.09 -0.90
CA LYS A 6 45.36 -11.74 -1.33
C LYS A 6 44.46 -12.95 -1.06
N LEU A 7 43.65 -12.91 -0.03
CA LEU A 7 42.57 -13.84 0.19
C LEU A 7 41.56 -13.67 -0.96
N TYR A 8 41.61 -14.52 -1.94
CA TYR A 8 40.55 -14.68 -2.93
C TYR A 8 39.41 -15.42 -2.26
N LEU A 9 38.41 -14.67 -1.76
CA LEU A 9 37.15 -15.26 -1.33
C LEU A 9 36.51 -15.99 -2.51
N CYS A 10 36.09 -17.24 -2.27
CA CYS A 10 35.40 -18.05 -3.28
C CYS A 10 34.18 -17.25 -3.79
N PRO A 11 33.95 -17.15 -5.12
CA PRO A 11 32.82 -16.41 -5.69
C PRO A 11 31.47 -16.78 -5.09
N LEU A 12 31.29 -18.06 -4.74
CA LEU A 12 30.06 -18.56 -4.10
C LEU A 12 29.89 -18.01 -2.66
N PHE A 13 30.98 -17.84 -1.93
CA PHE A 13 30.96 -17.26 -0.58
C PHE A 13 30.66 -15.77 -0.63
N LEU A 14 31.24 -15.05 -1.57
CA LEU A 14 30.96 -13.63 -1.80
C LEU A 14 29.49 -13.42 -2.20
N PHE A 15 28.96 -14.28 -3.07
CA PHE A 15 27.54 -14.23 -3.48
C PHE A 15 26.59 -14.45 -2.29
N LYS A 16 26.84 -15.44 -1.44
CA LYS A 16 26.06 -15.68 -0.21
C LYS A 16 26.15 -14.52 0.79
N MET A 17 27.31 -13.88 0.92
CA MET A 17 27.47 -12.70 1.79
C MET A 17 26.63 -11.52 1.25
N LEU A 18 26.70 -11.24 -0.04
CA LEU A 18 25.91 -10.18 -0.68
C LEU A 18 24.40 -10.42 -0.53
N GLN A 19 23.92 -11.65 -0.69
CA GLN A 19 22.52 -11.99 -0.44
C GLN A 19 22.10 -11.73 1.02
N LYS A 20 22.96 -12.08 1.98
CA LYS A 20 22.70 -11.85 3.40
C LYS A 20 22.68 -10.35 3.74
N GLU A 21 23.57 -9.57 3.15
CA GLU A 21 23.59 -8.10 3.34
C GLU A 21 22.32 -7.46 2.78
N VAL A 22 21.88 -7.85 1.59
CA VAL A 22 20.63 -7.37 0.98
C VAL A 22 19.43 -7.75 1.84
N GLN A 23 19.36 -8.99 2.32
CA GLN A 23 18.29 -9.43 3.20
C GLN A 23 18.24 -8.59 4.49
N LEU A 24 19.39 -8.35 5.13
CA LEU A 24 19.48 -7.52 6.32
C LEU A 24 19.06 -6.07 6.05
N ALA A 25 19.42 -5.52 4.89
CA ALA A 25 19.01 -4.18 4.49
C ALA A 25 17.48 -4.08 4.27
N VAL A 26 16.85 -5.14 3.73
CA VAL A 26 15.40 -5.23 3.59
C VAL A 26 14.73 -5.33 4.97
N GLU A 27 15.24 -6.16 5.88
CA GLU A 27 14.71 -6.28 7.24
C GLU A 27 14.78 -4.97 8.03
N LYS A 28 15.77 -4.11 7.74
CA LYS A 28 15.92 -2.77 8.34
C LYS A 28 15.15 -1.66 7.59
N GLY A 29 14.44 -1.96 6.53
CA GLY A 29 13.79 -0.97 5.68
C GLY A 29 14.73 -0.05 4.89
N GLU A 30 16.04 -0.37 4.83
CA GLU A 30 17.03 0.35 4.02
C GLU A 30 16.83 0.07 2.52
N MET A 31 16.31 -1.11 2.20
CA MET A 31 15.88 -1.51 0.86
C MET A 31 14.46 -2.09 0.92
N LEU A 32 13.68 -1.89 -0.13
CA LEU A 32 12.33 -2.41 -0.26
C LEU A 32 12.15 -3.09 -1.63
N PRO A 33 11.35 -4.16 -1.75
CA PRO A 33 11.06 -4.79 -3.03
C PRO A 33 10.15 -3.87 -3.85
N LEU A 34 10.75 -2.96 -4.59
CA LEU A 34 10.03 -1.97 -5.40
C LEU A 34 9.48 -2.62 -6.66
N MET A 35 8.16 -2.70 -6.78
CA MET A 35 7.50 -3.19 -7.98
C MET A 35 7.49 -2.12 -9.08
N GLU A 36 6.99 -0.94 -8.75
CA GLU A 36 6.92 0.20 -9.66
C GLU A 36 6.77 1.52 -8.89
N GLU A 37 7.09 2.60 -9.55
CA GLU A 37 6.81 3.96 -9.07
C GLU A 37 6.41 4.86 -10.26
N PHE A 38 5.41 5.72 -10.04
CA PHE A 38 4.87 6.57 -11.10
C PHE A 38 4.17 7.80 -10.53
N TYR A 39 4.12 8.87 -11.31
CA TYR A 39 3.37 10.09 -10.99
C TYR A 39 2.05 10.11 -11.76
N THR A 40 0.95 10.20 -11.03
CA THR A 40 -0.40 10.17 -11.59
C THR A 40 -1.40 10.89 -10.69
N ILE A 41 -2.69 10.64 -10.86
CA ILE A 41 -3.79 11.16 -10.05
C ILE A 41 -4.31 10.05 -9.14
N GLN A 42 -4.48 10.33 -7.83
CA GLN A 42 -5.20 9.42 -6.94
C GLN A 42 -6.62 9.21 -7.45
N GLY A 43 -6.95 7.97 -7.77
CA GLY A 43 -8.23 7.62 -8.40
C GLY A 43 -9.28 7.12 -7.42
N GLU A 44 -8.98 7.01 -6.12
CA GLU A 44 -9.85 6.36 -5.14
C GLU A 44 -9.96 7.16 -3.84
N GLY A 45 -11.05 6.95 -3.10
CA GLY A 45 -11.24 7.45 -1.74
C GLY A 45 -11.31 8.97 -1.63
N TYR A 46 -10.91 9.45 -0.46
CA TYR A 46 -11.05 10.87 -0.11
C TYR A 46 -10.21 11.81 -0.99
N HIS A 47 -9.02 11.38 -1.38
CA HIS A 47 -8.08 12.20 -2.16
C HIS A 47 -8.23 12.01 -3.67
N THR A 48 -9.34 11.44 -4.15
CA THR A 48 -9.62 11.31 -5.59
C THR A 48 -9.46 12.65 -6.31
N GLY A 49 -8.74 12.64 -7.44
CA GLY A 49 -8.48 13.82 -8.25
C GLY A 49 -7.19 14.56 -7.88
N THR A 50 -6.49 14.16 -6.81
CA THR A 50 -5.25 14.80 -6.37
C THR A 50 -4.04 14.16 -7.07
N ALA A 51 -3.14 14.99 -7.59
CA ALA A 51 -1.87 14.51 -8.15
C ALA A 51 -0.96 13.96 -7.03
N ALA A 52 -0.40 12.77 -7.23
CA ALA A 52 0.44 12.09 -6.28
C ALA A 52 1.49 11.19 -6.93
N TYR A 53 2.59 10.97 -6.23
CA TYR A 53 3.60 10.00 -6.63
C TYR A 53 3.34 8.67 -5.93
N PHE A 54 3.10 7.64 -6.71
CA PHE A 54 2.82 6.31 -6.19
C PHE A 54 4.09 5.48 -6.09
N ILE A 55 4.24 4.80 -4.96
CA ILE A 55 5.30 3.83 -4.67
C ILE A 55 4.63 2.50 -4.38
N ARG A 56 4.73 1.55 -5.31
CA ARG A 56 4.15 0.22 -5.17
C ARG A 56 5.20 -0.78 -4.72
N ILE A 57 5.02 -1.30 -3.50
CA ILE A 57 5.91 -2.28 -2.87
C ILE A 57 5.40 -3.68 -3.15
N GLY A 58 6.29 -4.59 -3.55
CA GLY A 58 5.99 -6.01 -3.74
C GLY A 58 5.91 -6.77 -2.41
N GLY A 59 5.20 -7.90 -2.44
CA GLY A 59 4.93 -8.78 -1.30
C GLY A 59 3.51 -8.61 -0.77
N CYS A 60 2.71 -9.70 -0.83
CA CYS A 60 1.38 -9.77 -0.25
C CYS A 60 0.95 -11.22 -0.05
N ASP A 61 0.51 -11.55 1.14
CA ASP A 61 -0.03 -12.87 1.49
C ASP A 61 -1.53 -12.84 1.84
N VAL A 62 -2.19 -11.70 1.62
CA VAL A 62 -3.62 -11.52 1.92
C VAL A 62 -4.52 -12.36 1.01
N GLY A 63 -4.10 -12.62 -0.23
CA GLY A 63 -4.71 -13.60 -1.12
C GLY A 63 -6.11 -13.25 -1.62
N CYS A 64 -6.38 -11.98 -1.97
CA CYS A 64 -7.66 -11.56 -2.53
C CYS A 64 -7.87 -12.17 -3.92
N HIS A 65 -8.92 -12.99 -4.12
CA HIS A 65 -9.19 -13.65 -5.40
C HIS A 65 -9.43 -12.66 -6.56
N TRP A 66 -9.97 -11.48 -6.25
CA TRP A 66 -10.28 -10.39 -7.19
C TRP A 66 -9.18 -9.31 -7.26
N CYS A 67 -7.98 -9.58 -6.72
CA CYS A 67 -6.86 -8.64 -6.79
C CYS A 67 -6.54 -8.29 -8.25
N ASP A 68 -6.44 -7.00 -8.53
CA ASP A 68 -6.12 -6.46 -9.85
C ASP A 68 -4.60 -6.31 -10.10
N VAL A 69 -3.77 -6.54 -9.05
CA VAL A 69 -2.30 -6.44 -9.12
C VAL A 69 -1.66 -7.70 -8.51
N LYS A 70 -1.99 -8.89 -9.05
CA LYS A 70 -1.47 -10.17 -8.53
C LYS A 70 0.04 -10.31 -8.68
N GLU A 71 0.64 -9.60 -9.62
CA GLU A 71 2.07 -9.51 -9.84
C GLU A 71 2.82 -8.98 -8.61
N SER A 72 2.13 -8.19 -7.77
CA SER A 72 2.70 -7.69 -6.52
C SER A 72 2.84 -8.73 -5.40
N TRP A 73 2.24 -9.92 -5.53
CA TRP A 73 2.20 -10.90 -4.43
C TRP A 73 3.56 -11.48 -4.09
N ASN A 74 4.37 -11.78 -5.10
CA ASN A 74 5.70 -12.36 -4.88
C ASN A 74 6.76 -11.25 -4.83
N ALA A 75 7.25 -10.94 -3.65
CA ALA A 75 8.29 -9.93 -3.43
C ALA A 75 9.61 -10.25 -4.15
N GLU A 76 9.93 -11.54 -4.37
CA GLU A 76 11.18 -11.96 -5.02
C GLU A 76 11.26 -11.56 -6.50
N LEU A 77 10.11 -11.25 -7.12
CA LEU A 77 10.05 -10.77 -8.50
C LEU A 77 10.40 -9.28 -8.63
N HIS A 78 10.52 -8.57 -7.51
CA HIS A 78 10.74 -7.14 -7.47
C HIS A 78 12.11 -6.82 -6.86
N PRO A 79 13.00 -6.11 -7.57
CA PRO A 79 14.35 -5.89 -7.10
C PRO A 79 14.36 -5.06 -5.81
N PRO A 80 15.12 -5.47 -4.78
CA PRO A 80 15.33 -4.65 -3.60
C PRO A 80 15.98 -3.32 -4.00
N THR A 81 15.26 -2.23 -3.78
CA THR A 81 15.66 -0.88 -4.15
C THR A 81 15.94 -0.06 -2.91
N ASN A 82 17.05 0.67 -2.90
CA ASN A 82 17.42 1.52 -1.76
C ASN A 82 16.39 2.64 -1.56
N THR A 83 15.96 2.84 -0.31
CA THR A 83 14.95 3.84 0.04
C THR A 83 15.39 5.27 -0.30
N ASP A 84 16.69 5.58 -0.34
CA ASP A 84 17.18 6.89 -0.77
C ASP A 84 16.90 7.17 -2.25
N VAL A 85 16.98 6.12 -3.08
CA VAL A 85 16.64 6.22 -4.52
C VAL A 85 15.16 6.49 -4.69
N ILE A 86 14.30 5.75 -3.97
CA ILE A 86 12.85 5.92 -4.01
C ILE A 86 12.46 7.34 -3.59
N VAL A 87 13.03 7.83 -2.48
CA VAL A 87 12.77 9.18 -1.96
C VAL A 87 13.25 10.26 -2.96
N ALA A 88 14.44 10.09 -3.54
CA ALA A 88 14.97 11.02 -4.53
C ALA A 88 14.10 11.10 -5.79
N ASN A 89 13.49 9.99 -6.20
CA ASN A 89 12.56 9.97 -7.33
C ASN A 89 11.25 10.67 -6.95
N ALA A 90 10.63 10.32 -5.83
CA ALA A 90 9.37 10.92 -5.39
C ALA A 90 9.45 12.46 -5.31
N LYS A 91 10.53 12.98 -4.75
CA LYS A 91 10.75 14.43 -4.59
C LYS A 91 10.76 15.22 -5.91
N LYS A 92 11.06 14.57 -7.04
CA LYS A 92 11.13 15.26 -8.35
C LYS A 92 9.76 15.65 -8.88
N TYR A 93 8.68 14.97 -8.44
CA TYR A 93 7.40 15.00 -9.12
C TYR A 93 6.24 15.53 -8.29
N ALA A 94 6.23 15.34 -6.96
CA ALA A 94 5.04 15.61 -6.17
C ALA A 94 5.35 16.08 -4.75
N ASP A 95 4.36 16.74 -4.15
CA ASP A 95 4.33 17.07 -2.71
C ASP A 95 3.63 15.98 -1.90
N THR A 96 2.93 15.06 -2.56
CA THR A 96 2.19 13.96 -1.95
C THR A 96 2.65 12.63 -2.54
N VAL A 97 2.94 11.70 -1.66
CA VAL A 97 3.33 10.32 -1.98
C VAL A 97 2.27 9.38 -1.46
N VAL A 98 1.88 8.39 -2.27
CA VAL A 98 1.01 7.28 -1.87
C VAL A 98 1.81 5.99 -1.90
N VAL A 99 2.05 5.43 -0.73
CA VAL A 99 2.66 4.09 -0.60
C VAL A 99 1.55 3.06 -0.69
N THR A 100 1.69 2.16 -1.63
CA THR A 100 0.74 1.09 -1.92
C THR A 100 1.50 -0.18 -2.30
N GLY A 101 0.83 -1.17 -2.83
CA GLY A 101 1.55 -2.31 -3.37
C GLY A 101 0.74 -3.59 -3.41
N GLY A 102 1.39 -4.68 -3.03
CA GLY A 102 0.77 -5.84 -2.47
C GLY A 102 0.20 -5.48 -1.10
N GLU A 103 0.98 -5.67 -0.05
CA GLU A 103 0.66 -5.15 1.29
C GLU A 103 1.89 -4.43 1.86
N PRO A 104 1.91 -3.09 1.89
CA PRO A 104 3.09 -2.34 2.32
C PRO A 104 3.55 -2.66 3.73
N LEU A 105 2.61 -2.87 4.66
CA LEU A 105 2.93 -3.14 6.08
C LEU A 105 3.50 -4.54 6.34
N THR A 106 3.68 -5.36 5.31
CA THR A 106 4.51 -6.57 5.39
C THR A 106 5.98 -6.21 5.67
N TRP A 107 6.37 -4.97 5.36
CA TRP A 107 7.71 -4.43 5.52
C TRP A 107 7.73 -3.31 6.57
N ASP A 108 8.90 -3.06 7.16
CA ASP A 108 9.08 -1.88 8.01
C ASP A 108 9.16 -0.60 7.18
N MET A 109 8.12 0.23 7.28
CA MET A 109 7.99 1.50 6.57
C MET A 109 8.61 2.69 7.32
N THR A 110 9.19 2.46 8.50
CA THR A 110 9.68 3.54 9.38
C THR A 110 10.72 4.41 8.70
N LEU A 111 11.72 3.78 8.07
CA LEU A 111 12.82 4.51 7.43
C LEU A 111 12.35 5.25 6.17
N LEU A 112 11.55 4.59 5.31
CA LEU A 112 11.00 5.22 4.11
C LEU A 112 10.18 6.47 4.46
N THR A 113 9.22 6.34 5.39
CA THR A 113 8.34 7.46 5.76
C THR A 113 9.10 8.59 6.42
N SER A 114 10.07 8.30 7.29
CA SER A 114 10.95 9.29 7.91
C SER A 114 11.72 10.09 6.85
N LYS A 115 12.31 9.42 5.87
CA LYS A 115 13.05 10.07 4.78
C LYS A 115 12.14 10.92 3.89
N LEU A 116 10.95 10.42 3.51
CA LEU A 116 9.97 11.19 2.72
C LEU A 116 9.53 12.46 3.47
N LYS A 117 9.21 12.34 4.76
CA LYS A 117 8.83 13.50 5.59
C LYS A 117 9.98 14.50 5.77
N SER A 118 11.23 14.05 5.84
CA SER A 118 12.39 14.94 5.90
C SER A 118 12.55 15.81 4.64
N GLN A 119 11.93 15.39 3.53
CA GLN A 119 11.86 16.14 2.28
C GLN A 119 10.60 17.02 2.18
N ASN A 120 9.82 17.18 3.27
CA ASN A 120 8.53 17.90 3.35
C ASN A 120 7.44 17.30 2.44
N LEU A 121 7.49 16.00 2.15
CA LEU A 121 6.46 15.30 1.41
C LEU A 121 5.35 14.85 2.36
N LYS A 122 4.09 14.94 1.92
CA LYS A 122 2.95 14.30 2.56
C LYS A 122 2.98 12.82 2.20
N VAL A 123 2.80 11.96 3.20
CA VAL A 123 2.94 10.50 3.02
C VAL A 123 1.63 9.81 3.37
N HIS A 124 0.98 9.25 2.36
CA HIS A 124 -0.26 8.48 2.47
C HIS A 124 0.03 7.00 2.32
N ILE A 125 -0.83 6.15 2.86
CA ILE A 125 -0.78 4.70 2.67
C ILE A 125 -2.13 4.15 2.23
N GLU A 126 -2.08 3.15 1.34
CA GLU A 126 -3.17 2.24 0.99
C GLU A 126 -2.81 0.85 1.51
N THR A 127 -3.54 0.33 2.49
CA THR A 127 -3.21 -0.95 3.13
C THR A 127 -4.44 -1.75 3.50
N SER A 128 -4.31 -3.06 3.55
CA SER A 128 -5.32 -3.93 4.14
C SER A 128 -5.34 -3.85 5.68
N GLY A 129 -4.28 -3.32 6.30
CA GLY A 129 -4.12 -3.24 7.74
C GLY A 129 -3.87 -4.60 8.42
N ALA A 130 -3.53 -5.63 7.67
CA ALA A 130 -3.38 -7.00 8.18
C ALA A 130 -2.10 -7.23 8.99
N TYR A 131 -1.25 -6.22 9.10
CA TYR A 131 0.02 -6.24 9.84
C TYR A 131 0.14 -5.03 10.77
N GLU A 132 1.03 -5.16 11.77
CA GLU A 132 1.30 -4.05 12.69
C GLU A 132 1.77 -2.81 11.93
N VAL A 133 1.29 -1.67 12.39
CA VAL A 133 1.58 -0.40 11.73
C VAL A 133 3.01 0.02 12.00
N SER A 134 3.76 0.21 10.93
CA SER A 134 5.09 0.85 10.94
C SER A 134 5.07 2.13 10.12
N GLY A 135 6.01 3.03 10.39
CA GLY A 135 6.10 4.32 9.71
C GLY A 135 5.16 5.39 10.26
N THR A 136 5.24 6.59 9.67
CA THR A 136 4.45 7.77 10.06
C THR A 136 3.68 8.31 8.85
N TRP A 137 2.36 8.35 8.96
CA TRP A 137 1.45 8.63 7.87
C TRP A 137 0.69 9.93 8.09
N ASP A 138 0.52 10.73 7.03
CA ASP A 138 -0.36 11.92 7.03
C ASP A 138 -1.79 11.53 6.66
N TRP A 139 -1.95 10.43 5.92
CA TRP A 139 -3.24 9.82 5.60
C TRP A 139 -3.14 8.30 5.57
N PHE A 140 -4.01 7.64 6.30
CA PHE A 140 -4.07 6.19 6.40
C PHE A 140 -5.39 5.68 5.84
N CYS A 141 -5.36 5.14 4.62
CA CYS A 141 -6.50 4.46 4.00
C CYS A 141 -6.47 2.98 4.37
N LEU A 142 -7.41 2.58 5.22
CA LEU A 142 -7.62 1.20 5.60
C LEU A 142 -8.62 0.54 4.66
N SER A 143 -8.17 -0.47 3.91
CA SER A 143 -9.00 -1.26 3.00
C SER A 143 -9.05 -2.73 3.44
N PRO A 144 -9.89 -3.08 4.44
CA PRO A 144 -9.90 -4.41 5.06
C PRO A 144 -10.26 -5.51 4.08
N LYS A 145 -9.68 -6.70 4.30
CA LYS A 145 -9.91 -7.90 3.50
C LYS A 145 -10.40 -9.05 4.38
N LYS A 146 -11.37 -9.83 3.90
CA LYS A 146 -11.98 -10.93 4.67
C LYS A 146 -10.98 -12.06 4.96
N ASN A 147 -10.02 -12.30 4.06
CA ASN A 147 -9.06 -13.39 4.19
C ASN A 147 -8.05 -13.16 5.34
N LYS A 148 -7.73 -11.89 5.63
CA LYS A 148 -6.83 -11.49 6.70
C LYS A 148 -7.28 -10.13 7.24
N LEU A 149 -7.92 -10.15 8.39
CA LEU A 149 -8.51 -8.96 8.99
C LEU A 149 -7.44 -8.00 9.51
N PRO A 150 -7.75 -6.68 9.56
CA PRO A 150 -6.86 -5.68 10.13
C PRO A 150 -6.54 -5.95 11.60
N VAL A 151 -5.34 -5.54 12.00
CA VAL A 151 -4.95 -5.44 13.42
C VAL A 151 -5.57 -4.19 14.07
N GLN A 152 -5.67 -4.17 15.39
CA GLN A 152 -6.32 -3.07 16.11
C GLN A 152 -5.64 -1.72 15.86
N SER A 153 -4.31 -1.69 15.83
CA SER A 153 -3.54 -0.47 15.55
C SER A 153 -3.89 0.20 14.21
N ALA A 154 -4.25 -0.59 13.19
CA ALA A 154 -4.69 -0.06 11.89
C ALA A 154 -6.08 0.58 11.95
N TYR A 155 -7.02 -0.01 12.72
CA TYR A 155 -8.34 0.60 12.94
C TYR A 155 -8.25 1.92 13.70
N ASP A 156 -7.36 1.99 14.70
CA ASP A 156 -7.24 3.13 15.60
C ASP A 156 -6.77 4.40 14.90
N ILE A 157 -5.88 4.25 13.90
CA ILE A 157 -5.25 5.38 13.20
C ILE A 157 -5.86 5.69 11.83
N ALA A 158 -6.76 4.86 11.32
CA ALA A 158 -7.33 5.05 9.98
C ALA A 158 -8.03 6.42 9.85
N ASN A 159 -7.64 7.19 8.83
CA ASN A 159 -8.35 8.40 8.43
C ASN A 159 -9.53 8.06 7.51
N GLU A 160 -9.44 6.94 6.82
CA GLU A 160 -10.39 6.47 5.83
C GLU A 160 -10.55 4.95 5.94
N LEU A 161 -11.78 4.47 5.91
CA LEU A 161 -12.13 3.07 5.75
C LEU A 161 -12.76 2.89 4.37
N LYS A 162 -12.08 2.17 3.48
CA LYS A 162 -12.54 1.90 2.11
C LYS A 162 -12.84 0.41 1.93
N VAL A 163 -14.11 0.04 1.90
CA VAL A 163 -14.53 -1.36 1.77
C VAL A 163 -14.91 -1.67 0.32
N ILE A 164 -14.28 -2.71 -0.22
CA ILE A 164 -14.56 -3.20 -1.58
C ILE A 164 -15.80 -4.07 -1.54
N ILE A 165 -16.77 -3.77 -2.41
CA ILE A 165 -18.03 -4.48 -2.55
C ILE A 165 -17.98 -5.33 -3.83
N TYR A 166 -17.81 -6.63 -3.65
CA TYR A 166 -17.83 -7.63 -4.71
C TYR A 166 -19.22 -8.27 -4.86
N ASN A 167 -19.95 -8.38 -3.75
CA ASN A 167 -21.31 -8.92 -3.70
C ASN A 167 -22.10 -8.31 -2.52
N LYS A 168 -23.42 -8.61 -2.44
CA LYS A 168 -24.33 -8.04 -1.44
C LYS A 168 -23.95 -8.35 0.03
N HIS A 169 -23.26 -9.47 0.28
CA HIS A 169 -22.82 -9.81 1.64
C HIS A 169 -21.67 -8.88 2.14
N ASP A 170 -21.02 -8.17 1.24
CA ASP A 170 -19.94 -7.25 1.60
C ASP A 170 -20.45 -6.00 2.32
N PHE A 171 -21.74 -5.63 2.20
CA PHE A 171 -22.33 -4.57 3.01
C PHE A 171 -22.36 -4.93 4.49
N ILE A 172 -22.64 -6.20 4.84
CA ILE A 172 -22.56 -6.66 6.23
C ILE A 172 -21.13 -6.56 6.74
N PHE A 173 -20.17 -7.03 5.96
CA PHE A 173 -18.75 -6.91 6.30
C PHE A 173 -18.34 -5.44 6.46
N ALA A 174 -18.82 -4.53 5.60
CA ALA A 174 -18.54 -3.10 5.71
C ALA A 174 -19.02 -2.52 7.05
N GLU A 175 -20.25 -2.86 7.49
CA GLU A 175 -20.76 -2.42 8.79
C GLU A 175 -19.96 -3.01 9.98
N GLU A 176 -19.55 -4.26 9.89
CA GLU A 176 -18.68 -4.88 10.90
C GLU A 176 -17.33 -4.18 11.03
N GLN A 177 -16.75 -3.71 9.89
CA GLN A 177 -15.50 -2.99 9.90
C GLN A 177 -15.70 -1.54 10.38
N ALA A 178 -16.79 -0.89 9.97
CA ALA A 178 -17.12 0.45 10.40
C ALA A 178 -17.35 0.54 11.93
N ALA A 179 -17.82 -0.53 12.55
CA ALA A 179 -17.98 -0.59 14.00
C ALA A 179 -16.66 -0.67 14.77
N LYS A 180 -15.55 -1.00 14.10
CA LYS A 180 -14.21 -1.18 14.72
C LYS A 180 -13.28 0.01 14.49
N VAL A 181 -13.45 0.71 13.36
CA VAL A 181 -12.60 1.84 13.01
C VAL A 181 -12.89 3.04 13.91
N ASN A 182 -11.87 3.89 14.11
CA ASN A 182 -12.07 5.10 14.91
C ASN A 182 -13.21 5.97 14.36
N PRO A 183 -13.97 6.65 15.23
CA PRO A 183 -15.22 7.33 14.85
C PRO A 183 -15.02 8.53 13.89
N ASN A 184 -13.79 9.01 13.73
CA ASN A 184 -13.47 10.12 12.83
C ASN A 184 -13.10 9.66 11.42
N ALA A 185 -12.95 8.35 11.20
CA ALA A 185 -12.65 7.81 9.89
C ALA A 185 -13.79 8.08 8.90
N ILE A 186 -13.42 8.48 7.69
CA ILE A 186 -14.38 8.66 6.60
C ILE A 186 -14.66 7.28 5.98
N LEU A 187 -15.93 6.93 5.81
CA LEU A 187 -16.35 5.61 5.36
C LEU A 187 -16.67 5.60 3.88
N PHE A 188 -16.04 4.71 3.12
CA PHE A 188 -16.25 4.53 1.68
C PHE A 188 -16.64 3.10 1.33
N LEU A 189 -17.61 2.98 0.41
CA LEU A 189 -17.93 1.76 -0.31
C LEU A 189 -17.47 1.91 -1.75
N GLN A 190 -16.71 0.92 -2.25
CA GLN A 190 -16.18 0.94 -3.60
C GLN A 190 -16.55 -0.36 -4.31
N PRO A 191 -17.18 -0.31 -5.52
CA PRO A 191 -17.43 -1.53 -6.27
C PRO A 191 -16.11 -2.16 -6.69
N GLU A 192 -16.01 -3.48 -6.57
CA GLU A 192 -14.93 -4.21 -7.24
C GLU A 192 -15.07 -4.03 -8.76
N TRP A 193 -13.95 -3.83 -9.45
CA TRP A 193 -13.98 -3.35 -10.84
C TRP A 193 -14.76 -4.24 -11.81
N SER A 194 -14.60 -5.57 -11.70
CA SER A 194 -15.33 -6.52 -12.57
C SER A 194 -16.83 -6.58 -12.26
N LYS A 195 -17.23 -6.10 -11.10
CA LYS A 195 -18.61 -6.07 -10.60
C LYS A 195 -19.22 -4.67 -10.59
N LYS A 196 -18.54 -3.67 -11.15
CA LYS A 196 -18.96 -2.26 -11.06
C LYS A 196 -20.37 -2.01 -11.59
N GLU A 197 -20.75 -2.62 -12.71
CA GLU A 197 -22.07 -2.44 -13.31
C GLU A 197 -23.19 -3.00 -12.42
N GLU A 198 -22.93 -4.10 -11.72
CA GLU A 198 -23.88 -4.75 -10.82
C GLU A 198 -23.91 -4.05 -9.44
N MET A 199 -22.74 -3.72 -8.88
CA MET A 199 -22.64 -3.25 -7.50
C MET A 199 -22.82 -1.73 -7.37
N THR A 200 -22.48 -0.92 -8.37
CA THR A 200 -22.60 0.55 -8.23
C THR A 200 -24.02 1.01 -7.92
N PRO A 201 -25.08 0.55 -8.61
CA PRO A 201 -26.45 0.94 -8.26
C PRO A 201 -26.83 0.58 -6.83
N LEU A 202 -26.40 -0.60 -6.35
CA LEU A 202 -26.66 -1.07 -4.98
C LEU A 202 -25.90 -0.24 -3.94
N ILE A 203 -24.66 0.16 -4.24
CA ILE A 203 -23.87 1.04 -3.38
C ILE A 203 -24.52 2.41 -3.29
N VAL A 204 -24.97 2.97 -4.42
CA VAL A 204 -25.66 4.29 -4.45
C VAL A 204 -26.91 4.25 -3.58
N ASP A 205 -27.78 3.24 -3.78
CA ASP A 205 -28.99 3.07 -2.96
C ASP A 205 -28.62 2.90 -1.47
N TYR A 206 -27.60 2.09 -1.17
CA TYR A 206 -27.15 1.88 0.20
C TYR A 206 -26.66 3.18 0.87
N VAL A 207 -25.85 3.96 0.18
CA VAL A 207 -25.31 5.24 0.67
C VAL A 207 -26.43 6.24 0.88
N MET A 208 -27.41 6.33 -0.02
CA MET A 208 -28.58 7.22 0.15
C MET A 208 -29.41 6.88 1.40
N ASN A 209 -29.48 5.60 1.76
CA ASN A 209 -30.18 5.13 2.97
C ASN A 209 -29.28 5.12 4.23
N ASN A 210 -27.95 5.22 4.06
CA ASN A 210 -26.96 5.20 5.15
C ASN A 210 -25.92 6.32 4.94
N PRO A 211 -26.26 7.60 5.22
CA PRO A 211 -25.47 8.77 4.84
C PRO A 211 -24.11 8.92 5.54
N LYS A 212 -23.78 8.04 6.48
CA LYS A 212 -22.41 7.93 7.02
C LYS A 212 -21.40 7.41 5.98
N TRP A 213 -21.87 6.67 4.99
CA TRP A 213 -21.07 6.13 3.92
C TRP A 213 -20.97 7.10 2.73
N ARG A 214 -19.89 6.98 1.98
CA ARG A 214 -19.65 7.68 0.71
C ARG A 214 -19.34 6.67 -0.39
N VAL A 215 -19.59 7.04 -1.63
CA VAL A 215 -19.19 6.23 -2.79
C VAL A 215 -17.75 6.56 -3.14
N SER A 216 -16.90 5.54 -3.29
CA SER A 216 -15.61 5.62 -3.96
C SER A 216 -15.69 4.91 -5.31
N LEU A 217 -15.02 5.46 -6.31
CA LEU A 217 -14.84 4.84 -7.62
C LEU A 217 -13.35 4.66 -7.90
N GLN A 218 -13.01 3.82 -8.88
CA GLN A 218 -11.66 3.74 -9.43
C GLN A 218 -11.56 4.69 -10.64
N THR A 219 -11.52 6.01 -10.38
CA THR A 219 -11.61 7.04 -11.42
C THR A 219 -10.44 6.99 -12.39
N HIS A 220 -9.25 6.55 -11.94
CA HIS A 220 -8.08 6.33 -12.79
C HIS A 220 -8.39 5.36 -13.96
N LYS A 221 -9.20 4.32 -13.73
CA LYS A 221 -9.60 3.37 -14.78
C LYS A 221 -10.54 4.01 -15.84
N TYR A 222 -11.37 4.99 -15.44
CA TYR A 222 -12.20 5.75 -16.38
C TYR A 222 -11.39 6.80 -17.14
N LEU A 223 -10.35 7.36 -16.51
CA LEU A 223 -9.44 8.32 -17.13
C LEU A 223 -8.37 7.64 -18.00
N ASN A 224 -8.28 6.30 -17.93
CA ASN A 224 -7.28 5.51 -18.64
C ASN A 224 -5.84 5.93 -18.30
N ILE A 225 -5.57 6.13 -17.01
CA ILE A 225 -4.26 6.46 -16.44
C ILE A 225 -3.85 5.38 -15.43
N PRO A 226 -2.53 5.28 -15.08
CA PRO A 226 -2.05 4.35 -14.07
C PRO A 226 -2.72 4.50 -12.72
#